data_fff3f68216101c8c99dcf8d2e61b7f89
#
_entry.id   fff3f68216101c8c99dcf8d2e61b7f89
#
_cell.length_a   1.000
_cell.length_b   1.000
_cell.length_c   1.000
_cell.angle_alpha   90.00
_cell.angle_beta   90.00
_cell.angle_gamma   90.00
#
_symmetry.space_group_name_H-M   'P 1'
#
loop_
_entity.id
_entity.type
_entity.pdbx_description
1 polymer ?
#
loop_
_entity_poly.entity_id
_entity_poly.type
_entity_poly.pdbx_seq_one_letter_code
_entity_poly.pdbx_strand_id
1 'polypeptide(L)'
;GYVNNGKGGLESIANYQLLTSHAFILERIQNEFLEEKNDGDTVVATLDYSLQKTAYDALGKYKGAVVVIEPSTGRILAMVSKPDYNPNTLAAKWESIVNDENSSVLVNRATQGQYAPGSTFKIVTALAYLRSNGNLETYHHDCQGELTMSGHTIHCYGGTVHGSEDFRQAFASSCNTAFAQIGLDIGASALKKTSEELLFNS
;
A
#
# COMPACT_ATOMS: atom_id res chain seq x y z
N GLY A 1 -10.83 17.39 4.58
CA GLY A 1 -11.00 17.28 6.04
C GLY A 1 -12.44 17.10 6.49
N TYR A 2 -12.62 16.94 7.78
CA TYR A 2 -13.94 16.67 8.36
C TYR A 2 -14.63 17.94 8.90
N VAL A 3 -14.25 19.12 8.43
CA VAL A 3 -14.74 20.41 8.91
C VAL A 3 -14.65 20.50 10.44
N ASN A 4 -15.73 20.30 11.18
CA ASN A 4 -15.73 20.39 12.65
C ASN A 4 -15.29 19.11 13.37
N ASN A 5 -15.10 18.01 12.64
CA ASN A 5 -14.86 16.67 13.22
C ASN A 5 -13.41 16.17 12.99
N GLY A 6 -12.52 17.06 12.57
CA GLY A 6 -11.10 16.74 12.33
C GLY A 6 -10.68 16.85 10.87
N LYS A 7 -9.46 16.44 10.60
CA LYS A 7 -8.83 16.48 9.26
C LYS A 7 -8.30 15.11 8.88
N GLY A 8 -8.36 14.79 7.60
CA GLY A 8 -7.83 13.54 7.06
C GLY A 8 -7.04 13.75 5.77
N GLY A 9 -6.26 12.74 5.38
CA GLY A 9 -5.48 12.75 4.14
C GLY A 9 -4.47 13.89 4.06
N LEU A 10 -4.30 14.47 2.86
CA LEU A 10 -3.35 15.56 2.62
C LEU A 10 -3.61 16.80 3.46
N GLU A 11 -4.86 17.15 3.74
CA GLU A 11 -5.18 18.28 4.61
C GLU A 11 -4.67 18.08 6.05
N SER A 12 -4.67 16.86 6.55
CA SER A 12 -4.13 16.56 7.88
C SER A 12 -2.61 16.72 7.91
N ILE A 13 -1.94 16.17 6.91
CA ILE A 13 -0.48 16.18 6.80
C ILE A 13 0.03 17.61 6.57
N ALA A 14 -0.62 18.34 5.67
CA ALA A 14 -0.24 19.70 5.28
C ALA A 14 -0.97 20.79 6.09
N ASN A 15 -1.58 20.44 7.23
CA ASN A 15 -2.40 21.36 8.00
C ASN A 15 -1.65 22.61 8.45
N TYR A 16 -0.39 22.47 8.83
CA TYR A 16 0.43 23.61 9.25
C TYR A 16 0.61 24.59 8.10
N GLN A 17 1.01 24.11 6.92
CA GLN A 17 1.22 24.94 5.72
C GLN A 17 -0.09 25.61 5.26
N LEU A 18 -1.19 24.87 5.26
CA LEU A 18 -2.50 25.38 4.86
C LEU A 18 -3.09 26.43 5.83
N LEU A 19 -2.65 26.44 7.09
CA LEU A 19 -3.09 27.40 8.11
C LEU A 19 -2.09 28.54 8.32
N THR A 20 -0.86 28.40 7.85
CA THR A 20 0.20 29.39 8.04
C THR A 20 0.37 30.18 6.76
N SER A 21 0.37 31.48 6.85
CA SER A 21 0.69 32.35 5.73
C SER A 21 2.13 32.83 5.86
N HIS A 22 2.95 32.55 4.86
CA HIS A 22 4.28 33.15 4.70
C HIS A 22 4.26 34.42 3.84
N ALA A 23 3.07 35.01 3.63
CA ALA A 23 2.92 36.29 2.95
C ALA A 23 3.80 37.39 3.60
N PHE A 24 4.29 38.31 2.80
CA PHE A 24 5.14 39.39 3.25
C PHE A 24 4.48 40.14 4.40
N ILE A 25 5.26 40.56 5.40
CA ILE A 25 4.75 41.17 6.63
C ILE A 25 3.87 42.38 6.34
N LEU A 26 4.18 43.14 5.27
CA LEU A 26 3.40 44.29 4.84
C LEU A 26 2.02 43.88 4.30
N GLU A 27 1.95 42.78 3.58
CA GLU A 27 0.71 42.21 3.05
C GLU A 27 -0.20 41.70 4.18
N ARG A 28 0.38 41.07 5.19
CA ARG A 28 -0.35 40.65 6.39
C ARG A 28 -0.89 41.81 7.19
N ILE A 29 -0.11 42.89 7.34
CA ILE A 29 -0.55 44.12 8.01
C ILE A 29 -1.67 44.77 7.21
N GLN A 30 -1.56 44.84 5.87
CA GLN A 30 -2.59 45.36 4.99
C GLN A 30 -3.90 44.57 5.10
N ASN A 31 -3.84 43.26 5.07
CA ASN A 31 -4.99 42.38 5.21
C ASN A 31 -5.66 42.55 6.59
N GLU A 32 -4.85 42.72 7.65
CA GLU A 32 -5.37 42.98 8.98
C GLU A 32 -6.10 44.32 9.07
N PHE A 33 -5.60 45.37 8.39
CA PHE A 33 -6.26 46.66 8.28
C PHE A 33 -7.56 46.62 7.45
N LEU A 34 -7.62 45.75 6.44
CA LEU A 34 -8.76 45.58 5.55
C LEU A 34 -9.76 44.56 6.08
N GLU A 35 -9.52 43.98 7.25
CA GLU A 35 -10.28 42.83 7.80
C GLU A 35 -10.35 41.62 6.83
N GLU A 36 -9.37 41.50 5.94
CA GLU A 36 -9.25 40.38 5.00
C GLU A 36 -8.50 39.21 5.64
N LYS A 37 -8.92 38.02 5.24
CA LYS A 37 -8.30 36.77 5.76
C LYS A 37 -7.01 36.50 5.00
N ASN A 38 -5.90 36.27 5.73
CA ASN A 38 -4.68 35.81 5.11
C ASN A 38 -4.86 34.36 4.56
N ASP A 39 -4.52 34.16 3.30
CA ASP A 39 -4.51 32.84 2.70
C ASP A 39 -3.36 32.00 3.27
N GLY A 40 -3.60 30.72 3.45
CA GLY A 40 -2.56 29.77 3.80
C GLY A 40 -1.63 29.49 2.62
N ASP A 41 -0.51 28.84 2.92
CA ASP A 41 0.47 28.48 1.90
C ASP A 41 -0.10 27.44 0.90
N THR A 42 0.40 27.49 -0.32
CA THR A 42 0.04 26.53 -1.36
C THR A 42 0.80 25.20 -1.16
N VAL A 43 0.06 24.11 -1.17
CA VAL A 43 0.63 22.75 -1.13
C VAL A 43 0.51 22.11 -2.50
N VAL A 44 1.66 21.78 -3.11
CA VAL A 44 1.72 21.09 -4.41
C VAL A 44 1.88 19.60 -4.19
N ALA A 45 0.89 18.82 -4.61
CA ALA A 45 0.93 17.37 -4.57
C ALA A 45 1.48 16.79 -5.88
N THR A 46 1.98 15.55 -5.82
CA THR A 46 2.45 14.82 -7.01
C THR A 46 1.35 14.06 -7.75
N LEU A 47 0.11 14.17 -7.27
CA LEU A 47 -1.03 13.46 -7.83
C LEU A 47 -1.35 13.95 -9.25
N ASP A 48 -1.48 13.01 -10.18
CA ASP A 48 -2.02 13.23 -11.51
C ASP A 48 -3.53 12.98 -11.50
N TYR A 49 -4.32 14.01 -11.83
CA TYR A 49 -5.77 13.92 -11.79
C TYR A 49 -6.34 12.87 -12.74
N SER A 50 -5.79 12.77 -13.95
CA SER A 50 -6.28 11.82 -14.96
C SER A 50 -6.02 10.38 -14.51
N LEU A 51 -4.84 10.14 -13.95
CA LEU A 51 -4.45 8.83 -13.42
C LEU A 51 -5.25 8.48 -12.17
N GLN A 52 -5.45 9.45 -11.26
CA GLN A 52 -6.28 9.30 -10.05
C GLN A 52 -7.72 8.90 -10.44
N LYS A 53 -8.30 9.60 -11.42
CA LYS A 53 -9.65 9.30 -11.92
C LYS A 53 -9.73 7.92 -12.57
N THR A 54 -8.77 7.58 -13.40
CA THR A 54 -8.69 6.25 -14.05
C THR A 54 -8.61 5.13 -13.02
N ALA A 55 -7.75 5.27 -12.01
CA ALA A 55 -7.62 4.31 -10.92
C ALA A 55 -8.91 4.19 -10.09
N TYR A 56 -9.56 5.32 -9.84
CA TYR A 56 -10.84 5.36 -9.12
C TYR A 56 -11.95 4.65 -9.90
N ASP A 57 -12.06 4.92 -11.19
CA ASP A 57 -13.08 4.30 -12.07
C ASP A 57 -12.80 2.79 -12.23
N ALA A 58 -11.53 2.40 -12.41
CA ALA A 58 -11.12 1.00 -12.55
C ALA A 58 -11.41 0.16 -11.30
N LEU A 59 -11.23 0.73 -10.10
CA LEU A 59 -11.58 0.05 -8.85
C LEU A 59 -13.11 -0.19 -8.73
N GLY A 60 -13.93 0.60 -9.42
CA GLY A 60 -15.37 0.41 -9.53
C GLY A 60 -16.06 0.31 -8.17
N LYS A 61 -16.79 -0.77 -7.95
CA LYS A 61 -17.55 -1.06 -6.71
C LYS A 61 -16.77 -1.91 -5.69
N TYR A 62 -15.56 -2.30 -5.99
CA TYR A 62 -14.75 -3.13 -5.10
C TYR A 62 -14.26 -2.32 -3.90
N LYS A 63 -14.21 -2.98 -2.73
CA LYS A 63 -13.53 -2.46 -1.54
C LYS A 63 -12.04 -2.72 -1.69
N GLY A 64 -11.21 -1.68 -1.61
CA GLY A 64 -9.78 -1.84 -1.79
C GLY A 64 -9.05 -0.52 -1.95
N ALA A 65 -7.81 -0.61 -2.38
CA ALA A 65 -6.97 0.55 -2.66
C ALA A 65 -6.20 0.36 -3.98
N VAL A 66 -5.88 1.48 -4.63
CA VAL A 66 -4.93 1.54 -5.74
C VAL A 66 -3.90 2.61 -5.41
N VAL A 67 -2.63 2.27 -5.52
CA VAL A 67 -1.51 3.20 -5.38
C VAL A 67 -0.65 3.11 -6.62
N VAL A 68 -0.39 4.26 -7.26
CA VAL A 68 0.50 4.36 -8.42
C VAL A 68 1.70 5.18 -8.05
N ILE A 69 2.88 4.60 -8.18
CA ILE A 69 4.15 5.20 -7.80
C ILE A 69 5.06 5.24 -9.02
N GLU A 70 5.75 6.35 -9.22
CA GLU A 70 6.83 6.49 -10.20
C GLU A 70 8.12 5.92 -9.58
N PRO A 71 8.64 4.77 -10.06
CA PRO A 71 9.75 4.09 -9.37
C PRO A 71 11.06 4.89 -9.32
N SER A 72 11.29 5.74 -10.33
CA SER A 72 12.53 6.54 -10.45
C SER A 72 12.64 7.66 -9.41
N THR A 73 11.50 8.15 -8.91
CA THR A 73 11.43 9.32 -8.01
C THR A 73 10.76 9.02 -6.68
N GLY A 74 10.02 7.93 -6.59
CA GLY A 74 9.14 7.61 -5.46
C GLY A 74 7.86 8.45 -5.39
N ARG A 75 7.57 9.28 -6.42
CA ARG A 75 6.37 10.13 -6.44
C ARG A 75 5.11 9.29 -6.50
N ILE A 76 4.16 9.60 -5.65
CA ILE A 76 2.82 9.01 -5.68
C ILE A 76 1.98 9.79 -6.70
N LEU A 77 1.62 9.13 -7.80
CA LEU A 77 0.86 9.72 -8.90
C LEU A 77 -0.65 9.50 -8.74
N ALA A 78 -1.06 8.42 -8.08
CA ALA A 78 -2.44 8.19 -7.70
C ALA A 78 -2.52 7.42 -6.39
N MET A 79 -3.55 7.72 -5.57
CA MET A 79 -3.86 7.01 -4.35
C MET A 79 -5.37 6.97 -4.15
N VAL A 80 -5.96 5.80 -4.33
CA VAL A 80 -7.40 5.57 -4.24
C VAL A 80 -7.70 4.61 -3.09
N SER A 81 -8.73 4.92 -2.34
CA SER A 81 -9.29 4.05 -1.30
C SER A 81 -10.81 3.98 -1.45
N LYS A 82 -11.38 2.78 -1.50
CA LYS A 82 -12.85 2.58 -1.54
C LYS A 82 -13.31 1.55 -0.50
N PRO A 83 -14.52 1.71 0.07
CA PRO A 83 -15.46 2.81 -0.13
C PRO A 83 -14.90 4.13 0.41
N ASP A 84 -15.37 5.22 -0.15
CA ASP A 84 -15.00 6.57 0.22
C ASP A 84 -16.25 7.38 0.65
N TYR A 85 -16.04 8.63 0.97
CA TYR A 85 -17.11 9.56 1.34
C TYR A 85 -17.04 10.83 0.50
N ASN A 86 -18.18 11.45 0.30
CA ASN A 86 -18.24 12.77 -0.30
C ASN A 86 -17.98 13.85 0.78
N PRO A 87 -16.89 14.61 0.71
CA PRO A 87 -16.56 15.62 1.72
C PRO A 87 -17.65 16.69 1.87
N ASN A 88 -18.39 17.02 0.80
CA ASN A 88 -19.43 18.02 0.83
C ASN A 88 -20.69 17.59 1.62
N THR A 89 -20.90 16.31 1.81
CA THR A 89 -22.05 15.75 2.56
C THR A 89 -21.64 15.06 3.84
N LEU A 90 -20.35 15.01 4.14
CA LEU A 90 -19.81 14.26 5.27
C LEU A 90 -20.36 14.77 6.61
N ALA A 91 -20.41 16.08 6.81
CA ALA A 91 -20.90 16.68 8.06
C ALA A 91 -22.35 16.26 8.38
N ALA A 92 -23.22 16.23 7.36
CA ALA A 92 -24.62 15.81 7.53
C ALA A 92 -24.78 14.30 7.78
N LYS A 93 -23.80 13.49 7.37
CA LYS A 93 -23.83 12.03 7.49
C LYS A 93 -22.92 11.50 8.60
N TRP A 94 -22.27 12.38 9.35
CA TRP A 94 -21.22 12.00 10.30
C TRP A 94 -21.70 10.96 11.31
N GLU A 95 -22.79 11.22 12.01
CA GLU A 95 -23.29 10.30 13.02
C GLU A 95 -23.67 8.93 12.44
N SER A 96 -24.27 8.91 11.24
CA SER A 96 -24.62 7.66 10.58
C SER A 96 -23.40 6.86 10.15
N ILE A 97 -22.32 7.54 9.76
CA ILE A 97 -21.07 6.88 9.36
C ILE A 97 -20.30 6.34 10.56
N VAL A 98 -20.22 7.11 11.66
CA VAL A 98 -19.45 6.73 12.85
C VAL A 98 -20.16 5.65 13.67
N ASN A 99 -21.49 5.65 13.69
CA ASN A 99 -22.27 4.65 14.42
C ASN A 99 -22.54 3.36 13.63
N ASP A 100 -22.16 3.31 12.35
CA ASP A 100 -22.26 2.09 11.55
C ASP A 100 -20.97 1.25 11.71
N GLU A 101 -21.06 0.20 12.54
CA GLU A 101 -19.95 -0.73 12.78
C GLU A 101 -19.42 -1.42 11.52
N ASN A 102 -20.23 -1.50 10.47
CA ASN A 102 -19.86 -2.05 9.17
C ASN A 102 -19.27 -1.01 8.22
N SER A 103 -19.34 0.27 8.58
CA SER A 103 -18.81 1.36 7.78
C SER A 103 -17.28 1.41 7.91
N SER A 104 -16.63 1.54 6.78
CA SER A 104 -15.18 1.70 6.70
C SER A 104 -14.79 2.78 5.70
N VAL A 105 -15.70 3.72 5.43
CA VAL A 105 -15.50 4.81 4.46
C VAL A 105 -14.45 5.82 4.92
N LEU A 106 -14.21 5.94 6.24
CA LEU A 106 -13.19 6.84 6.80
C LEU A 106 -11.78 6.24 6.78
N VAL A 107 -11.67 4.93 6.56
CA VAL A 107 -10.37 4.24 6.53
C VAL A 107 -9.69 4.48 5.19
N ASN A 108 -8.50 5.09 5.22
CA ASN A 108 -7.64 5.13 4.05
C ASN A 108 -6.94 3.78 3.86
N ARG A 109 -7.50 2.93 3.02
CA ARG A 109 -6.99 1.58 2.77
C ARG A 109 -5.61 1.55 2.14
N ALA A 110 -5.21 2.61 1.45
CA ALA A 110 -3.89 2.68 0.86
C ALA A 110 -2.77 2.86 1.91
N THR A 111 -3.10 3.47 3.07
CA THR A 111 -2.13 3.78 4.12
C THR A 111 -2.37 3.03 5.43
N GLN A 112 -3.59 2.55 5.65
CA GLN A 112 -4.01 1.91 6.91
C GLN A 112 -4.50 0.47 6.71
N GLY A 113 -4.71 0.05 5.45
CA GLY A 113 -5.18 -1.30 5.13
C GLY A 113 -4.09 -2.34 5.39
N GLN A 114 -4.46 -3.39 6.12
CA GLN A 114 -3.60 -4.55 6.32
C GLN A 114 -4.14 -5.70 5.46
N TYR A 115 -3.31 -6.17 4.54
CA TYR A 115 -3.67 -7.23 3.60
C TYR A 115 -2.65 -8.36 3.67
N ALA A 116 -3.14 -9.61 3.62
CA ALA A 116 -2.25 -10.75 3.45
C ALA A 116 -1.55 -10.62 2.08
N PRO A 117 -0.21 -10.64 2.02
CA PRO A 117 0.54 -10.42 0.78
C PRO A 117 0.33 -11.53 -0.24
N GLY A 118 0.00 -12.73 0.19
CA GLY A 118 -0.11 -13.89 -0.70
C GLY A 118 1.19 -14.11 -1.49
N SER A 119 1.05 -14.42 -2.77
CA SER A 119 2.19 -14.69 -3.66
C SER A 119 3.14 -13.51 -3.88
N THR A 120 2.75 -12.28 -3.55
CA THR A 120 3.68 -11.14 -3.62
C THR A 120 4.82 -11.27 -2.59
N PHE A 121 4.61 -12.01 -1.50
CA PHE A 121 5.66 -12.30 -0.52
C PHE A 121 6.80 -13.15 -1.09
N LYS A 122 6.58 -13.85 -2.21
CA LYS A 122 7.64 -14.60 -2.90
C LYS A 122 8.77 -13.70 -3.39
N ILE A 123 8.51 -12.41 -3.63
CA ILE A 123 9.54 -11.42 -3.94
C ILE A 123 10.50 -11.29 -2.75
N VAL A 124 9.97 -11.20 -1.53
CA VAL A 124 10.76 -11.14 -0.29
C VAL A 124 11.58 -12.40 -0.12
N THR A 125 10.95 -13.56 -0.33
CA THR A 125 11.63 -14.86 -0.24
C THR A 125 12.74 -15.00 -1.28
N ALA A 126 12.50 -14.56 -2.52
CA ALA A 126 13.52 -14.55 -3.58
C ALA A 126 14.71 -13.66 -3.24
N LEU A 127 14.46 -12.45 -2.73
CA LEU A 127 15.52 -11.55 -2.29
C LEU A 127 16.31 -12.14 -1.10
N ALA A 128 15.64 -12.74 -0.15
CA ALA A 128 16.29 -13.40 0.99
C ALA A 128 17.17 -14.55 0.52
N TYR A 129 16.69 -15.36 -0.44
CA TYR A 129 17.47 -16.45 -1.05
C TYR A 129 18.76 -15.92 -1.71
N LEU A 130 18.64 -14.88 -2.56
CA LEU A 130 19.81 -14.26 -3.21
C LEU A 130 20.81 -13.70 -2.20
N ARG A 131 20.34 -13.05 -1.15
CA ARG A 131 21.18 -12.48 -0.07
C ARG A 131 21.85 -13.54 0.79
N SER A 132 21.29 -14.74 0.83
CA SER A 132 21.85 -15.91 1.51
C SER A 132 22.78 -16.74 0.62
N ASN A 133 23.34 -16.13 -0.45
CA ASN A 133 24.17 -16.79 -1.47
C ASN A 133 23.44 -17.86 -2.28
N GLY A 134 22.14 -17.75 -2.42
CA GLY A 134 21.35 -18.61 -3.30
C GLY A 134 21.81 -18.48 -4.76
N ASN A 135 21.94 -19.59 -5.44
CA ASN A 135 22.31 -19.61 -6.86
C ASN A 135 21.07 -19.92 -7.71
N LEU A 136 20.66 -18.95 -8.51
CA LEU A 136 19.48 -19.06 -9.37
C LEU A 136 19.69 -20.04 -10.53
N GLU A 137 20.93 -20.20 -10.99
CA GLU A 137 21.26 -21.05 -12.15
C GLU A 137 21.26 -22.53 -11.79
N THR A 138 21.62 -22.86 -10.55
CA THR A 138 21.68 -24.23 -10.07
C THR A 138 20.45 -24.65 -9.27
N TYR A 139 19.54 -23.69 -9.00
CA TYR A 139 18.31 -24.00 -8.29
C TYR A 139 17.43 -24.93 -9.11
N HIS A 140 16.92 -25.95 -8.45
CA HIS A 140 16.01 -26.92 -9.03
C HIS A 140 15.00 -27.39 -7.99
N HIS A 141 13.75 -27.52 -8.39
CA HIS A 141 12.66 -28.03 -7.56
C HIS A 141 11.75 -28.93 -8.39
N ASP A 142 11.39 -30.09 -7.83
CA ASP A 142 10.41 -30.99 -8.43
C ASP A 142 9.08 -30.87 -7.67
N CYS A 143 8.16 -30.11 -8.25
CA CYS A 143 6.88 -29.78 -7.67
C CYS A 143 5.85 -30.89 -7.90
N GLN A 144 5.43 -31.58 -6.85
CA GLN A 144 4.39 -32.59 -6.88
C GLN A 144 2.99 -32.04 -6.52
N GLY A 145 2.84 -30.70 -6.52
CA GLY A 145 1.57 -30.04 -6.18
C GLY A 145 1.37 -29.79 -4.69
N GLU A 146 2.10 -30.50 -3.85
CA GLU A 146 2.10 -30.34 -2.40
C GLU A 146 3.48 -30.56 -1.79
N LEU A 147 3.70 -30.00 -0.60
CA LEU A 147 4.88 -30.19 0.22
C LEU A 147 4.45 -30.35 1.67
N THR A 148 4.74 -31.51 2.28
CA THR A 148 4.45 -31.73 3.68
C THR A 148 5.74 -31.68 4.50
N MET A 149 5.76 -30.80 5.52
CA MET A 149 6.89 -30.64 6.41
C MET A 149 6.45 -30.32 7.83
N SER A 150 7.04 -30.98 8.81
CA SER A 150 6.73 -30.77 10.24
C SER A 150 5.23 -30.84 10.59
N GLY A 151 4.48 -31.71 9.92
CA GLY A 151 3.03 -31.86 10.14
C GLY A 151 2.13 -30.83 9.45
N HIS A 152 2.69 -29.93 8.67
CA HIS A 152 1.96 -28.95 7.86
C HIS A 152 2.12 -29.27 6.37
N THR A 153 1.03 -29.20 5.62
CA THR A 153 1.03 -29.38 4.17
C THR A 153 0.71 -28.08 3.46
N ILE A 154 1.56 -27.69 2.53
CA ILE A 154 1.37 -26.53 1.65
C ILE A 154 1.03 -27.09 0.26
N HIS A 155 -0.04 -26.56 -0.34
CA HIS A 155 -0.47 -26.95 -1.67
C HIS A 155 -0.20 -25.81 -2.66
N CYS A 156 0.13 -26.17 -3.89
CA CYS A 156 0.03 -25.24 -5.03
C CYS A 156 -1.44 -24.92 -5.31
N TYR A 157 -1.68 -23.81 -5.99
CA TYR A 157 -3.05 -23.38 -6.30
C TYR A 157 -3.80 -24.46 -7.08
N GLY A 158 -4.96 -24.86 -6.58
CA GLY A 158 -5.76 -25.93 -7.17
C GLY A 158 -5.09 -27.31 -7.18
N GLY A 159 -4.03 -27.53 -6.40
CA GLY A 159 -3.28 -28.79 -6.40
C GLY A 159 -2.42 -28.99 -7.66
N THR A 160 -2.10 -27.93 -8.39
CA THR A 160 -1.34 -28.00 -9.66
C THR A 160 0.05 -28.59 -9.42
N VAL A 161 0.38 -29.64 -10.16
CA VAL A 161 1.73 -30.23 -10.25
C VAL A 161 2.50 -29.49 -11.34
N HIS A 162 3.55 -28.75 -10.97
CA HIS A 162 4.37 -28.02 -11.94
C HIS A 162 5.52 -28.86 -12.50
N GLY A 163 5.87 -29.96 -11.83
CA GLY A 163 6.97 -30.82 -12.20
C GLY A 163 8.33 -30.18 -11.90
N SER A 164 9.28 -30.46 -12.77
CA SER A 164 10.66 -30.00 -12.65
C SER A 164 10.79 -28.55 -13.08
N GLU A 165 11.16 -27.67 -12.15
CA GLU A 165 11.24 -26.22 -12.34
C GLU A 165 12.61 -25.68 -11.93
N ASP A 166 13.19 -24.79 -12.75
CA ASP A 166 14.23 -23.89 -12.31
C ASP A 166 13.66 -22.72 -11.48
N PHE A 167 14.50 -21.83 -10.97
CA PHE A 167 14.04 -20.71 -10.15
C PHE A 167 13.10 -19.76 -10.91
N ARG A 168 13.37 -19.50 -12.18
CA ARG A 168 12.55 -18.58 -13.01
C ARG A 168 11.18 -19.19 -13.29
N GLN A 169 11.16 -20.48 -13.59
CA GLN A 169 9.94 -21.24 -13.81
C GLN A 169 9.09 -21.27 -12.53
N ALA A 170 9.69 -21.61 -11.40
CA ALA A 170 9.01 -21.62 -10.09
C ALA A 170 8.44 -20.26 -9.69
N PHE A 171 9.16 -19.16 -10.02
CA PHE A 171 8.66 -17.81 -9.78
C PHE A 171 7.52 -17.44 -10.74
N ALA A 172 7.65 -17.77 -12.02
CA ALA A 172 6.65 -17.47 -13.06
C ALA A 172 5.35 -18.27 -12.86
N SER A 173 5.45 -19.55 -12.50
CA SER A 173 4.31 -20.42 -12.15
C SER A 173 3.70 -20.09 -10.78
N SER A 174 4.38 -19.25 -10.00
CA SER A 174 4.02 -18.97 -8.61
C SER A 174 3.96 -20.25 -7.74
N CYS A 175 4.90 -21.15 -7.92
CA CYS A 175 4.95 -22.44 -7.25
C CYS A 175 5.05 -22.26 -5.73
N ASN A 176 4.04 -22.72 -4.98
CA ASN A 176 4.02 -22.56 -3.54
C ASN A 176 5.01 -23.49 -2.86
N THR A 177 5.15 -24.71 -3.37
CA THR A 177 6.05 -25.72 -2.78
C THR A 177 7.51 -25.33 -2.96
N ALA A 178 7.90 -24.81 -4.12
CA ALA A 178 9.24 -24.29 -4.37
C ALA A 178 9.61 -23.17 -3.39
N PHE A 179 8.74 -22.16 -3.26
CA PHE A 179 9.00 -21.03 -2.37
C PHE A 179 8.90 -21.37 -0.89
N ALA A 180 8.09 -22.36 -0.52
CA ALA A 180 8.10 -22.90 0.84
C ALA A 180 9.45 -23.59 1.13
N GLN A 181 9.94 -24.43 0.21
CA GLN A 181 11.25 -25.07 0.35
C GLN A 181 12.39 -24.06 0.46
N ILE A 182 12.42 -23.04 -0.42
CA ILE A 182 13.39 -21.94 -0.33
C ILE A 182 13.34 -21.28 1.05
N GLY A 183 12.14 -20.96 1.54
CA GLY A 183 11.97 -20.33 2.85
C GLY A 183 12.52 -21.17 4.01
N LEU A 184 12.36 -22.50 3.93
CA LEU A 184 12.90 -23.44 4.91
C LEU A 184 14.42 -23.51 4.83
N ASP A 185 14.98 -23.58 3.62
CA ASP A 185 16.43 -23.70 3.38
C ASP A 185 17.20 -22.48 3.89
N ILE A 186 16.67 -21.26 3.68
CA ILE A 186 17.29 -20.02 4.15
C ILE A 186 16.98 -19.71 5.62
N GLY A 187 15.89 -20.25 6.13
CA GLY A 187 15.45 -20.10 7.52
C GLY A 187 14.76 -18.78 7.86
N ALA A 188 14.06 -18.80 9.00
CA ALA A 188 13.23 -17.69 9.46
C ALA A 188 14.01 -16.39 9.70
N SER A 189 15.28 -16.48 10.14
CA SER A 189 16.12 -15.31 10.41
C SER A 189 16.41 -14.49 9.15
N ALA A 190 16.75 -15.15 8.04
CA ALA A 190 17.02 -14.49 6.76
C ALA A 190 15.76 -13.86 6.17
N LEU A 191 14.63 -14.56 6.25
CA LEU A 191 13.33 -14.03 5.84
C LEU A 191 12.94 -12.80 6.65
N LYS A 192 13.02 -12.88 7.98
CA LYS A 192 12.70 -11.78 8.89
C LYS A 192 13.56 -10.55 8.57
N LYS A 193 14.88 -10.72 8.51
CA LYS A 193 15.82 -9.63 8.20
C LYS A 193 15.46 -8.94 6.88
N THR A 194 15.22 -9.72 5.82
CA THR A 194 14.86 -9.16 4.51
C THR A 194 13.52 -8.45 4.53
N SER A 195 12.54 -8.99 5.26
CA SER A 195 11.23 -8.35 5.44
C SER A 195 11.33 -7.00 6.15
N GLU A 196 12.11 -6.95 7.25
CA GLU A 196 12.33 -5.71 8.02
C GLU A 196 13.06 -4.64 7.20
N GLU A 197 14.06 -5.00 6.40
CA GLU A 197 14.75 -4.09 5.49
C GLU A 197 13.84 -3.52 4.40
N LEU A 198 12.81 -4.27 4.01
CA LEU A 198 11.76 -3.81 3.08
C LEU A 198 10.58 -3.12 3.78
N LEU A 199 10.71 -2.83 5.07
CA LEU A 199 9.69 -2.19 5.91
C LEU A 199 8.37 -2.99 5.95
N PHE A 200 8.44 -4.30 5.78
CA PHE A 200 7.28 -5.17 5.86
C PHE A 200 6.87 -5.33 7.34
N ASN A 201 5.64 -4.93 7.68
CA ASN A 201 5.12 -4.89 9.06
C ASN A 201 5.89 -3.94 10.02
N SER A 202 6.49 -2.88 9.48
CA SER A 202 7.10 -1.82 10.29
C SER A 202 6.05 -0.82 10.79
#